data_1b976bc772aa59c730dda5cf2bb03056
#
_entry.id   1b976bc772aa59c730dda5cf2bb03056
#
_cell.length_a   1.000
_cell.length_b   1.000
_cell.length_c   1.000
_cell.angle_alpha   90.00
_cell.angle_beta   90.00
_cell.angle_gamma   90.00
#
_symmetry.space_group_name_H-M   'P 1'
#
loop_
_entity.id
_entity.type
_entity.pdbx_description
1 polymer ?
#
loop_
_entity_poly.entity_id
_entity_poly.type
_entity_poly.pdbx_seq_one_letter_code
_entity_poly.pdbx_strand_id
1 'polypeptide(L)' 'MKKWLCKVCGYIYEGPEAPAECPVCHAKSNMFEEIGRAHV' A
#
# COMPACT_ATOMS: atom_id res chain seq x y z
N MET A 1 -8.38 -1.64 -9.45
CA MET A 1 -8.08 -1.32 -8.08
C MET A 1 -6.67 -0.79 -7.96
N LYS A 2 -6.41 -0.02 -6.94
CA LYS A 2 -5.09 0.58 -6.79
C LYS A 2 -4.16 -0.35 -6.05
N LYS A 3 -2.89 -0.16 -6.25
CA LYS A 3 -1.89 -0.92 -5.51
C LYS A 3 -1.09 0.04 -4.64
N TRP A 4 -0.78 -0.42 -3.45
CA TRP A 4 -0.10 0.40 -2.46
C TRP A 4 1.16 -0.32 -2.01
N LEU A 5 2.27 0.39 -2.00
CA LEU A 5 3.55 -0.18 -1.61
C LEU A 5 3.92 0.30 -0.22
N CYS A 6 4.17 -0.64 0.68
CA CYS A 6 4.67 -0.30 2.00
C CYS A 6 6.15 0.01 1.87
N LYS A 7 6.53 1.24 2.16
CA LYS A 7 7.91 1.65 1.99
C LYS A 7 8.82 1.13 3.09
N VAL A 8 8.27 0.45 4.06
CA VAL A 8 9.05 -0.08 5.16
C VAL A 8 9.50 -1.50 4.86
N CYS A 9 8.55 -2.37 4.49
CA CYS A 9 8.89 -3.77 4.25
C CYS A 9 8.71 -4.20 2.79
N GLY A 10 8.12 -3.37 1.97
CA GLY A 10 7.94 -3.71 0.56
C GLY A 10 6.69 -4.48 0.25
N TYR A 11 5.77 -4.56 1.19
CA TYR A 11 4.53 -5.28 0.99
C TYR A 11 3.64 -4.54 -0.02
N ILE A 12 3.00 -5.28 -0.90
CA ILE A 12 2.09 -4.71 -1.89
C ILE A 12 0.66 -5.04 -1.48
N TYR A 13 -0.15 -4.00 -1.35
CA TYR A 13 -1.55 -4.16 -0.98
C TYR A 13 -2.42 -3.67 -2.13
N GLU A 14 -3.46 -4.41 -2.45
CA GLU A 14 -4.38 -4.02 -3.51
C GLU A 14 -5.73 -3.67 -2.90
N GLY A 15 -6.21 -2.48 -3.22
CA GLY A 15 -7.48 -2.04 -2.69
C GLY A 15 -7.77 -0.62 -3.09
N PRO A 16 -8.96 -0.11 -2.73
CA PRO A 16 -9.34 1.25 -3.10
C PRO A 16 -8.51 2.30 -2.38
N GLU A 17 -7.94 1.94 -1.24
CA GLU A 17 -7.10 2.87 -0.50
C GLU A 17 -6.15 2.09 0.36
N ALA A 18 -5.15 2.77 0.89
CA ALA A 18 -4.14 2.11 1.70
C ALA A 18 -4.77 1.50 2.95
N PRO A 19 -4.22 0.38 3.44
CA PRO A 19 -4.75 -0.22 4.66
C PRO A 19 -4.40 0.66 5.86
N ALA A 20 -5.11 0.46 6.97
CA ALA A 20 -4.86 1.24 8.15
C ALA A 20 -3.42 1.03 8.64
N GLU A 21 -2.94 -0.18 8.49
CA GLU A 21 -1.56 -0.47 8.82
C GLU A 21 -1.12 -1.69 8.04
N CYS A 22 0.19 -1.80 7.86
CA CYS A 22 0.74 -2.92 7.10
C CYS A 22 0.57 -4.20 7.91
N PRO A 23 -0.02 -5.25 7.32
CA PRO A 23 -0.19 -6.51 8.03
C PRO A 23 1.12 -7.28 8.22
N VAL A 24 2.17 -6.83 7.57
CA VAL A 24 3.46 -7.52 7.67
C VAL A 24 4.36 -6.86 8.71
N CYS A 25 4.58 -5.56 8.57
CA CYS A 25 5.50 -4.87 9.47
C CYS A 25 4.79 -3.88 10.40
N HIS A 26 3.47 -3.75 10.26
CA HIS A 26 2.67 -2.88 11.10
C HIS A 26 2.98 -1.40 10.92
N ALA A 27 3.54 -1.03 9.78
CA ALA A 27 3.79 0.36 9.48
C ALA A 27 2.46 1.08 9.28
N LYS A 28 2.44 2.36 9.59
CA LYS A 28 1.22 3.13 9.47
C LYS A 28 0.86 3.34 8.01
N SER A 29 -0.38 3.70 7.76
CA SER A 29 -0.85 3.86 6.38
C SER A 29 -0.09 4.95 5.64
N ASN A 30 0.43 5.95 6.33
CA ASN A 30 1.16 7.01 5.66
C ASN A 30 2.50 6.53 5.12
N MET A 31 2.89 5.30 5.43
CA MET A 31 4.09 4.71 4.86
C MET A 31 3.81 4.00 3.55
N PHE A 32 2.55 4.00 3.10
CA PHE A 32 2.19 3.37 1.84
C PHE A 32 2.22 4.39 0.73
N GLU A 33 2.66 3.95 -0.44
CA GLU A 33 2.70 4.79 -1.62
C GLU A 33 1.86 4.14 -2.71
N GLU A 34 1.01 4.93 -3.34
CA GLU A 34 0.17 4.40 -4.41
C GLU A 34 1.03 4.17 -5.64
N ILE A 35 1.14 2.93 -6.09
CA ILE A 35 1.99 2.60 -7.22
C ILE A 35 1.22 2.03 -8.39
N GLY A 36 0.05 1.47 -8.17
CA GLY A 36 -0.71 0.86 -9.26
C GLY A 36 -1.76 1.78 -9.78
N ARG A 37 -1.41 2.67 -10.66
CA ARG A 37 -2.39 3.51 -11.25
C ARG A 37 -3.18 2.73 -12.23
N ALA A 38 -4.43 2.93 -12.14
CA ALA A 38 -5.30 2.19 -13.00
C ALA A 38 -5.43 2.89 -14.28
N HIS A 39 -4.44 2.92 -15.02
CA HIS A 39 -4.66 3.43 -16.31
C HIS A 39 -4.09 2.44 -17.22
N VAL A 40 -4.42 2.50 -18.29
CA VAL A 40 -3.90 1.56 -19.14
C VAL A 40 -3.92 1.81 -20.43
#